data_8e8cebb0756edd13eac79430213552b6
#
_entry.id   8e8cebb0756edd13eac79430213552b6
#
_cell.length_a   1.000
_cell.length_b   1.000
_cell.length_c   1.000
_cell.angle_alpha   90.00
_cell.angle_beta   90.00
_cell.angle_gamma   90.00
#
_symmetry.space_group_name_H-M   'P 1'
#
loop_
_entity.id
_entity.type
_entity.pdbx_description
1 polymer ?
#
loop_
_entity_poly.entity_id
_entity_poly.type
_entity_poly.pdbx_seq_one_letter_code
_entity_poly.pdbx_strand_id
1 'polypeptide(L)'
;MLREAATKPEVKAIKTTLYRLAKDSKVVKALITAARNGKKVTAVVELLARFDEESNIKWSKRMQEEGVNVIFGVEGLKIHSKLLYIESKKGNIACVGTGNFHEGNAKIYTDYLMMTARPKLVNEVAKVFDFIERPFSPFRFNELLVSPNSMKSRILRMLDTEIKNANEGKEAWVKMKINHITDTDMVTKLYQASKAGVKIDIVIRGNCSLVPGIAKLSDNIRCVGIIDRYLEHSRILIFANGGKPRYFIGSADWMPRNLINRIEVLTPVYDEDMQADLLRTISYGMRDTMNGRVVDGKGGKEFVEGEPFRSQEELYKAYCEEQEVNE
;
A
#
# COMPACT_ATOMS: atom_id res chain seq x y z
N MET A 1 -4.71 -16.91 -10.92
CA MET A 1 -5.35 -15.76 -11.62
C MET A 1 -4.57 -15.31 -12.86
N LEU A 2 -3.35 -14.68 -12.81
CA LEU A 2 -2.69 -14.14 -14.01
C LEU A 2 -2.37 -15.20 -15.09
N ARG A 3 -1.88 -16.39 -14.69
CA ARG A 3 -1.68 -17.51 -15.62
C ARG A 3 -2.98 -17.97 -16.29
N GLU A 4 -4.03 -18.01 -15.51
CA GLU A 4 -5.37 -18.37 -15.98
C GLU A 4 -5.91 -17.29 -16.93
N ALA A 5 -5.76 -16.00 -16.57
CA ALA A 5 -6.12 -14.89 -17.46
C ALA A 5 -5.36 -14.93 -18.80
N ALA A 6 -4.12 -15.39 -18.80
CA ALA A 6 -3.31 -15.52 -20.01
C ALA A 6 -3.89 -16.51 -21.03
N THR A 7 -4.64 -17.52 -20.58
CA THR A 7 -5.19 -18.59 -21.44
C THR A 7 -6.69 -18.46 -21.70
N LYS A 8 -7.45 -17.78 -20.82
CA LYS A 8 -8.91 -17.65 -20.97
C LYS A 8 -9.31 -16.82 -22.19
N PRO A 9 -10.17 -17.33 -23.10
CA PRO A 9 -10.53 -16.64 -24.35
C PRO A 9 -11.35 -15.36 -24.11
N GLU A 10 -12.07 -15.24 -22.98
CA GLU A 10 -12.85 -14.07 -22.62
C GLU A 10 -11.99 -12.86 -22.19
N VAL A 11 -10.72 -13.07 -21.80
CA VAL A 11 -9.80 -11.99 -21.42
C VAL A 11 -9.29 -11.29 -22.68
N LYS A 12 -9.45 -9.98 -22.75
CA LYS A 12 -9.08 -9.13 -23.88
C LYS A 12 -7.75 -8.41 -23.66
N ALA A 13 -7.56 -7.86 -22.46
CA ALA A 13 -6.39 -7.07 -22.13
C ALA A 13 -5.91 -7.29 -20.70
N ILE A 14 -4.60 -7.12 -20.50
CA ILE A 14 -3.96 -7.14 -19.19
C ILE A 14 -3.02 -5.93 -19.12
N LYS A 15 -3.17 -5.10 -18.06
CA LYS A 15 -2.26 -4.00 -17.78
C LYS A 15 -1.65 -4.20 -16.39
N THR A 16 -0.35 -3.93 -16.22
CA THR A 16 0.32 -4.06 -14.91
C THR A 16 1.43 -3.05 -14.75
N THR A 17 1.73 -2.70 -13.49
CA THR A 17 2.93 -1.94 -13.12
C THR A 17 3.97 -2.89 -12.55
N LEU A 18 5.22 -2.75 -12.96
CA LEU A 18 6.34 -3.61 -12.58
C LEU A 18 7.49 -2.74 -12.08
N TYR A 19 7.76 -2.80 -10.76
CA TYR A 19 8.85 -2.05 -10.14
C TYR A 19 10.12 -2.88 -10.01
N ARG A 20 10.01 -4.11 -9.52
CA ARG A 20 11.09 -5.08 -9.36
C ARG A 20 10.69 -6.41 -9.96
N LEU A 21 11.59 -7.02 -10.73
CA LEU A 21 11.38 -8.30 -11.39
C LEU A 21 12.40 -9.33 -10.92
N ALA A 22 11.92 -10.49 -10.52
CA ALA A 22 12.78 -11.63 -10.19
C ALA A 22 13.52 -12.13 -11.46
N LYS A 23 14.72 -12.72 -11.28
CA LYS A 23 15.48 -13.33 -12.39
C LYS A 23 14.65 -14.35 -13.17
N ASP A 24 13.80 -15.11 -12.49
CA ASP A 24 12.84 -16.08 -13.09
C ASP A 24 11.41 -15.67 -12.75
N SER A 25 10.95 -14.51 -13.28
CA SER A 25 9.63 -13.97 -12.96
C SER A 25 8.50 -14.76 -13.61
N LYS A 26 7.67 -15.38 -12.79
CA LYS A 26 6.44 -16.07 -13.20
C LYS A 26 5.39 -15.08 -13.70
N VAL A 27 5.41 -13.86 -13.18
CA VAL A 27 4.53 -12.76 -13.61
C VAL A 27 4.84 -12.40 -15.05
N VAL A 28 6.11 -12.14 -15.39
CA VAL A 28 6.52 -11.80 -16.77
C VAL A 28 6.24 -12.94 -17.73
N LYS A 29 6.52 -14.19 -17.34
CA LYS A 29 6.19 -15.36 -18.16
C LYS A 29 4.70 -15.45 -18.48
N ALA A 30 3.83 -15.14 -17.51
CA ALA A 30 2.39 -15.13 -17.74
C ALA A 30 1.95 -13.98 -18.67
N LEU A 31 2.58 -12.79 -18.58
CA LEU A 31 2.32 -11.67 -19.50
C LEU A 31 2.73 -12.01 -20.93
N ILE A 32 3.90 -12.61 -21.13
CA ILE A 32 4.35 -13.10 -22.44
C ILE A 32 3.38 -14.15 -22.99
N THR A 33 2.95 -15.11 -22.16
CA THR A 33 1.95 -16.12 -22.58
C THR A 33 0.64 -15.44 -23.00
N ALA A 34 0.21 -14.41 -22.30
CA ALA A 34 -1.00 -13.66 -22.67
C ALA A 34 -0.85 -12.97 -24.03
N ALA A 35 0.29 -12.32 -24.29
CA ALA A 35 0.57 -11.65 -25.56
C ALA A 35 0.60 -12.65 -26.72
N ARG A 36 1.27 -13.80 -26.54
CA ARG A 36 1.30 -14.91 -27.52
C ARG A 36 -0.09 -15.47 -27.82
N ASN A 37 -1.00 -15.43 -26.84
CA ASN A 37 -2.41 -15.81 -27.01
C ASN A 37 -3.29 -14.66 -27.56
N GLY A 38 -2.68 -13.63 -28.17
CA GLY A 38 -3.39 -12.55 -28.86
C GLY A 38 -4.06 -11.51 -27.94
N LYS A 39 -3.73 -11.47 -26.65
CA LYS A 39 -4.29 -10.46 -25.73
C LYS A 39 -3.48 -9.16 -25.78
N LYS A 40 -4.15 -8.01 -25.59
CA LYS A 40 -3.45 -6.73 -25.42
C LYS A 40 -2.79 -6.71 -24.06
N VAL A 41 -1.45 -6.73 -24.02
CA VAL A 41 -0.71 -6.69 -22.76
C VAL A 41 0.09 -5.39 -22.68
N THR A 42 -0.09 -4.63 -21.60
CA THR A 42 0.68 -3.43 -21.29
C THR A 42 1.41 -3.61 -19.96
N ALA A 43 2.71 -3.48 -19.98
CA ALA A 43 3.56 -3.50 -18.80
C ALA A 43 4.24 -2.14 -18.60
N VAL A 44 3.92 -1.45 -17.53
CA VAL A 44 4.61 -0.22 -17.12
C VAL A 44 5.79 -0.61 -16.24
N VAL A 45 7.01 -0.42 -16.72
CA VAL A 45 8.24 -0.87 -16.06
C VAL A 45 9.05 0.31 -15.55
N GLU A 46 9.43 0.29 -14.26
CA GLU A 46 10.40 1.22 -13.68
C GLU A 46 11.82 0.68 -13.89
N LEU A 47 12.56 1.26 -14.84
CA LEU A 47 13.93 0.81 -15.16
C LEU A 47 14.92 1.07 -14.03
N LEU A 48 14.77 2.20 -13.33
CA LEU A 48 15.68 2.63 -12.27
C LEU A 48 15.30 2.07 -10.89
N ALA A 49 14.85 0.81 -10.85
CA ALA A 49 14.60 0.10 -9.61
C ALA A 49 15.92 -0.36 -9.00
N ARG A 50 16.34 0.31 -7.94
CA ARG A 50 17.63 0.09 -7.27
C ARG A 50 17.87 -1.39 -6.97
N PHE A 51 19.03 -1.93 -7.43
CA PHE A 51 19.50 -3.32 -7.35
C PHE A 51 18.85 -4.34 -8.30
N ASP A 52 17.85 -3.95 -9.11
CA ASP A 52 17.17 -4.86 -10.05
C ASP A 52 17.19 -4.34 -11.49
N GLU A 53 18.03 -3.34 -11.79
CA GLU A 53 18.09 -2.66 -13.08
C GLU A 53 18.36 -3.64 -14.22
N GLU A 54 19.35 -4.53 -14.06
CA GLU A 54 19.71 -5.54 -15.07
C GLU A 54 18.54 -6.49 -15.37
N SER A 55 17.88 -7.00 -14.33
CA SER A 55 16.70 -7.86 -14.49
C SER A 55 15.57 -7.14 -15.19
N ASN A 56 15.31 -5.89 -14.82
CA ASN A 56 14.24 -5.09 -15.42
C ASN A 56 14.53 -4.80 -16.91
N ILE A 57 15.76 -4.45 -17.28
CA ILE A 57 16.16 -4.24 -18.68
C ILE A 57 16.00 -5.53 -19.49
N LYS A 58 16.54 -6.65 -19.00
CA LYS A 58 16.48 -7.93 -19.69
C LYS A 58 15.01 -8.37 -19.93
N TRP A 59 14.17 -8.30 -18.91
CA TRP A 59 12.77 -8.68 -19.03
C TRP A 59 11.97 -7.71 -19.90
N SER A 60 12.27 -6.41 -19.85
CA SER A 60 11.62 -5.41 -20.71
C SER A 60 11.88 -5.70 -22.18
N LYS A 61 13.15 -5.95 -22.55
CA LYS A 61 13.52 -6.34 -23.91
C LYS A 61 12.78 -7.61 -24.37
N ARG A 62 12.80 -8.63 -23.51
CA ARG A 62 12.10 -9.90 -23.80
C ARG A 62 10.60 -9.72 -23.98
N MET A 63 9.95 -8.92 -23.13
CA MET A 63 8.52 -8.62 -23.25
C MET A 63 8.19 -7.91 -24.57
N GLN A 64 9.01 -6.93 -24.99
CA GLN A 64 8.84 -6.22 -26.27
C GLN A 64 8.98 -7.18 -27.46
N GLU A 65 10.00 -8.05 -27.46
CA GLU A 65 10.20 -9.08 -28.49
C GLU A 65 9.00 -10.04 -28.63
N GLU A 66 8.26 -10.24 -27.55
CA GLU A 66 7.09 -11.13 -27.47
C GLU A 66 5.74 -10.39 -27.65
N GLY A 67 5.78 -9.13 -28.08
CA GLY A 67 4.58 -8.36 -28.41
C GLY A 67 3.87 -7.69 -27.23
N VAL A 68 4.49 -7.64 -26.06
CA VAL A 68 3.98 -6.85 -24.93
C VAL A 68 4.30 -5.36 -25.16
N ASN A 69 3.29 -4.50 -25.00
CA ASN A 69 3.51 -3.04 -24.97
C ASN A 69 4.20 -2.64 -23.66
N VAL A 70 5.49 -2.32 -23.73
CA VAL A 70 6.27 -1.92 -22.55
C VAL A 70 6.40 -0.39 -22.52
N ILE A 71 5.91 0.21 -21.41
CA ILE A 71 6.02 1.65 -21.14
C ILE A 71 7.11 1.84 -20.08
N PHE A 72 8.10 2.66 -20.39
CA PHE A 72 9.21 2.97 -19.48
C PHE A 72 8.93 4.24 -18.69
N GLY A 73 8.23 4.07 -17.56
CA GLY A 73 8.01 5.16 -16.61
C GLY A 73 7.23 6.35 -17.16
N VAL A 74 7.31 7.44 -16.41
CA VAL A 74 6.79 8.78 -16.75
C VAL A 74 7.91 9.76 -16.43
N GLU A 75 8.20 10.67 -17.34
CA GLU A 75 9.23 11.68 -17.11
C GLU A 75 8.94 12.49 -15.83
N GLY A 76 9.93 12.58 -14.95
CA GLY A 76 9.83 13.26 -13.66
C GLY A 76 9.07 12.50 -12.56
N LEU A 77 8.41 11.37 -12.86
CA LEU A 77 7.64 10.59 -11.92
C LEU A 77 8.07 9.12 -11.90
N LYS A 78 8.42 8.58 -10.74
CA LYS A 78 8.68 7.14 -10.60
C LYS A 78 7.39 6.35 -10.41
N ILE A 79 7.27 5.23 -11.11
CA ILE A 79 6.14 4.31 -10.94
C ILE A 79 6.39 3.41 -9.75
N HIS A 80 5.64 3.62 -8.66
CA HIS A 80 5.80 2.81 -7.46
C HIS A 80 4.51 2.08 -7.01
N SER A 81 3.37 2.37 -7.63
CA SER A 81 2.14 1.62 -7.45
C SER A 81 2.27 0.17 -7.91
N LYS A 82 1.53 -0.75 -7.27
CA LYS A 82 1.50 -2.17 -7.57
C LYS A 82 0.10 -2.52 -8.03
N LEU A 83 -0.09 -2.43 -9.34
CA LEU A 83 -1.39 -2.55 -9.99
C LEU A 83 -1.40 -3.66 -11.03
N LEU A 84 -2.50 -4.40 -11.07
CA LEU A 84 -2.85 -5.31 -12.15
C LEU A 84 -4.30 -5.04 -12.53
N TYR A 85 -4.56 -4.91 -13.83
CA TYR A 85 -5.89 -4.77 -14.40
C TYR A 85 -6.10 -5.83 -15.47
N ILE A 86 -7.21 -6.54 -15.41
CA ILE A 86 -7.61 -7.56 -16.38
C ILE A 86 -8.96 -7.17 -16.96
N GLU A 87 -9.00 -6.93 -18.27
CA GLU A 87 -10.22 -6.68 -19.00
C GLU A 87 -10.77 -7.99 -19.52
N SER A 88 -12.03 -8.31 -19.19
CA SER A 88 -12.68 -9.55 -19.62
C SER A 88 -14.14 -9.30 -19.98
N LYS A 89 -14.64 -10.10 -20.97
CA LYS A 89 -16.07 -10.12 -21.34
C LYS A 89 -16.99 -10.53 -20.19
N LYS A 90 -16.48 -11.26 -19.19
CA LYS A 90 -17.23 -11.73 -18.01
C LYS A 90 -17.13 -10.80 -16.82
N GLY A 91 -16.50 -9.64 -16.95
CA GLY A 91 -16.27 -8.68 -15.91
C GLY A 91 -14.77 -8.41 -15.71
N ASN A 92 -14.45 -7.15 -15.43
CA ASN A 92 -13.09 -6.71 -15.24
C ASN A 92 -12.65 -6.94 -13.79
N ILE A 93 -11.36 -7.20 -13.60
CA ILE A 93 -10.75 -7.41 -12.27
C ILE A 93 -9.57 -6.46 -12.13
N ALA A 94 -9.41 -5.91 -10.94
CA ALA A 94 -8.23 -5.13 -10.57
C ALA A 94 -7.57 -5.69 -9.32
N CYS A 95 -6.23 -5.55 -9.26
CA CYS A 95 -5.47 -5.81 -8.04
C CYS A 95 -4.70 -4.55 -7.65
N VAL A 96 -4.70 -4.25 -6.36
CA VAL A 96 -3.89 -3.18 -5.76
C VAL A 96 -3.09 -3.77 -4.60
N GLY A 97 -1.76 -3.70 -4.70
CA GLY A 97 -0.86 -4.28 -3.72
C GLY A 97 -0.10 -3.24 -2.90
N THR A 98 0.32 -3.63 -1.70
CA THR A 98 1.30 -2.90 -0.92
C THR A 98 2.73 -3.25 -1.35
N GLY A 99 2.95 -4.50 -1.79
CA GLY A 99 4.22 -5.07 -2.21
C GLY A 99 4.35 -5.32 -3.71
N ASN A 100 5.59 -5.47 -4.15
CA ASN A 100 5.92 -5.73 -5.56
C ASN A 100 5.46 -7.13 -6.00
N PHE A 101 5.11 -7.27 -7.28
CA PHE A 101 4.87 -8.57 -7.92
C PHE A 101 6.20 -9.30 -8.16
N HIS A 102 6.84 -9.70 -7.05
CA HIS A 102 8.17 -10.30 -7.03
C HIS A 102 8.21 -11.49 -6.08
N GLU A 103 8.51 -12.66 -6.61
CA GLU A 103 8.40 -13.94 -5.90
C GLU A 103 9.33 -14.04 -4.68
N GLY A 104 10.52 -13.44 -4.75
CA GLY A 104 11.46 -13.40 -3.62
C GLY A 104 10.94 -12.52 -2.49
N ASN A 105 10.43 -11.33 -2.82
CA ASN A 105 9.90 -10.40 -1.82
C ASN A 105 8.68 -10.99 -1.09
N ALA A 106 7.82 -11.71 -1.82
CA ALA A 106 6.63 -12.34 -1.25
C ALA A 106 6.94 -13.38 -0.16
N LYS A 107 8.18 -13.88 -0.09
CA LYS A 107 8.61 -14.85 0.93
C LYS A 107 9.14 -14.21 2.22
N ILE A 108 9.51 -12.94 2.14
CA ILE A 108 10.24 -12.25 3.23
C ILE A 108 9.65 -10.90 3.63
N TYR A 109 8.60 -10.43 2.93
CA TYR A 109 7.91 -9.19 3.23
C TYR A 109 6.48 -9.47 3.71
N THR A 110 6.00 -8.67 4.66
CA THR A 110 4.59 -8.66 5.02
C THR A 110 3.87 -7.69 4.08
N ASP A 111 3.02 -8.20 3.21
CA ASP A 111 2.31 -7.39 2.23
C ASP A 111 0.85 -7.85 2.05
N TYR A 112 0.02 -6.94 1.58
CA TYR A 112 -1.35 -7.19 1.17
C TYR A 112 -1.51 -7.03 -0.34
N LEU A 113 -2.36 -7.88 -0.93
CA LEU A 113 -2.81 -7.76 -2.30
C LEU A 113 -4.33 -7.87 -2.34
N MET A 114 -5.00 -6.75 -2.51
CA MET A 114 -6.44 -6.74 -2.71
C MET A 114 -6.79 -7.06 -4.17
N MET A 115 -7.69 -8.02 -4.38
CA MET A 115 -8.32 -8.29 -5.66
C MET A 115 -9.78 -7.86 -5.60
N THR A 116 -10.27 -7.18 -6.63
CA THR A 116 -11.63 -6.66 -6.65
C THR A 116 -12.22 -6.70 -8.06
N ALA A 117 -13.52 -6.99 -8.12
CA ALA A 117 -14.37 -6.82 -9.30
C ALA A 117 -15.35 -5.64 -9.14
N ARG A 118 -15.24 -4.86 -8.04
CA ARG A 118 -16.13 -3.71 -7.78
C ARG A 118 -15.94 -2.63 -8.85
N PRO A 119 -16.97 -2.30 -9.67
CA PRO A 119 -16.80 -1.49 -10.87
C PRO A 119 -16.14 -0.13 -10.62
N LYS A 120 -16.48 0.57 -9.54
CA LYS A 120 -15.90 1.87 -9.21
C LYS A 120 -14.39 1.79 -9.01
N LEU A 121 -13.88 0.77 -8.30
CA LEU A 121 -12.46 0.58 -8.07
C LEU A 121 -11.74 0.12 -9.34
N VAL A 122 -12.32 -0.86 -10.03
CA VAL A 122 -11.76 -1.41 -11.28
C VAL A 122 -11.60 -0.33 -12.35
N ASN A 123 -12.62 0.51 -12.53
CA ASN A 123 -12.56 1.61 -13.50
C ASN A 123 -11.52 2.68 -13.12
N GLU A 124 -11.34 2.94 -11.82
CA GLU A 124 -10.30 3.90 -11.40
C GLU A 124 -8.90 3.32 -11.49
N VAL A 125 -8.70 2.00 -11.27
CA VAL A 125 -7.42 1.34 -11.56
C VAL A 125 -7.09 1.44 -13.06
N ALA A 126 -8.05 1.17 -13.96
CA ALA A 126 -7.87 1.38 -15.39
C ALA A 126 -7.47 2.83 -15.70
N LYS A 127 -8.15 3.81 -15.08
CA LYS A 127 -7.84 5.24 -15.22
C LYS A 127 -6.44 5.61 -14.72
N VAL A 128 -5.86 4.89 -13.75
CA VAL A 128 -4.46 5.12 -13.35
C VAL A 128 -3.51 4.78 -14.49
N PHE A 129 -3.77 3.73 -15.27
CA PHE A 129 -2.96 3.44 -16.46
C PHE A 129 -3.11 4.52 -17.53
N ASP A 130 -4.31 5.06 -17.73
CA ASP A 130 -4.52 6.20 -18.64
C ASP A 130 -3.78 7.47 -18.12
N PHE A 131 -3.74 7.68 -16.81
CA PHE A 131 -2.95 8.75 -16.18
C PHE A 131 -1.44 8.56 -16.40
N ILE A 132 -0.93 7.32 -16.33
CA ILE A 132 0.48 7.02 -16.64
C ILE A 132 0.81 7.33 -18.09
N GLU A 133 -0.09 7.01 -19.02
CA GLU A 133 0.10 7.26 -20.45
C GLU A 133 -0.01 8.76 -20.81
N ARG A 134 -0.80 9.53 -20.02
CA ARG A 134 -1.10 10.96 -20.28
C ARG A 134 -1.06 11.78 -18.98
N PRO A 135 0.11 11.91 -18.32
CA PRO A 135 0.21 12.46 -16.96
C PRO A 135 -0.18 13.93 -16.82
N PHE A 136 -0.18 14.68 -17.92
CA PHE A 136 -0.57 16.10 -17.94
C PHE A 136 -2.06 16.35 -18.20
N SER A 137 -2.82 15.29 -18.43
CA SER A 137 -4.28 15.41 -18.60
C SER A 137 -4.98 15.52 -17.23
N PRO A 138 -6.11 16.23 -17.13
CA PRO A 138 -6.84 16.38 -15.88
C PRO A 138 -7.56 15.07 -15.52
N PHE A 139 -7.02 14.33 -14.55
CA PHE A 139 -7.66 13.16 -13.99
C PHE A 139 -8.28 13.44 -12.63
N ARG A 140 -9.47 12.90 -12.40
CA ARG A 140 -10.15 12.93 -11.10
C ARG A 140 -10.40 11.51 -10.62
N PHE A 141 -9.93 11.22 -9.39
CA PHE A 141 -10.13 9.96 -8.70
C PHE A 141 -11.05 10.19 -7.49
N ASN A 142 -12.15 9.47 -7.41
CA ASN A 142 -13.14 9.61 -6.33
C ASN A 142 -12.89 8.58 -5.22
N GLU A 143 -12.58 7.35 -5.60
CA GLU A 143 -12.33 6.22 -4.69
C GLU A 143 -10.83 6.13 -4.33
N LEU A 144 -9.97 5.96 -5.31
CA LEU A 144 -8.53 5.82 -5.11
C LEU A 144 -7.89 7.13 -4.65
N LEU A 145 -6.91 7.04 -3.77
CA LEU A 145 -5.97 8.13 -3.48
C LEU A 145 -4.75 7.95 -4.38
N VAL A 146 -4.55 8.85 -5.32
CA VAL A 146 -3.48 8.75 -6.31
C VAL A 146 -2.49 9.90 -6.14
N SER A 147 -1.20 9.58 -6.00
CA SER A 147 -0.11 10.54 -6.00
C SER A 147 0.48 10.64 -7.43
N PRO A 148 0.94 11.85 -7.84
CA PRO A 148 0.89 13.14 -7.13
C PRO A 148 -0.44 13.89 -7.27
N ASN A 149 -1.46 13.27 -7.87
CA ASN A 149 -2.72 13.92 -8.25
C ASN A 149 -3.48 14.54 -7.04
N SER A 150 -3.88 13.71 -6.06
CA SER A 150 -4.74 14.19 -4.96
C SER A 150 -4.53 13.47 -3.63
N MET A 151 -3.61 12.52 -3.54
CA MET A 151 -3.42 11.70 -2.35
C MET A 151 -3.14 12.55 -1.11
N LYS A 152 -2.10 13.38 -1.15
CA LYS A 152 -1.68 14.21 0.00
C LYS A 152 -2.82 15.10 0.50
N SER A 153 -3.45 15.85 -0.40
CA SER A 153 -4.54 16.77 -0.06
C SER A 153 -5.77 16.05 0.52
N ARG A 154 -6.07 14.84 0.03
CA ARG A 154 -7.20 14.04 0.55
C ARG A 154 -6.90 13.44 1.91
N ILE A 155 -5.67 12.99 2.17
CA ILE A 155 -5.26 12.50 3.50
C ILE A 155 -5.30 13.66 4.52
N LEU A 156 -4.76 14.83 4.17
CA LEU A 156 -4.82 16.01 5.04
C LEU A 156 -6.27 16.38 5.40
N ARG A 157 -7.20 16.34 4.43
CA ARG A 157 -8.65 16.56 4.70
C ARG A 157 -9.27 15.49 5.60
N MET A 158 -8.85 14.23 5.50
CA MET A 158 -9.31 13.18 6.43
C MET A 158 -8.81 13.46 7.85
N LEU A 159 -7.57 13.89 8.01
CA LEU A 159 -7.04 14.33 9.31
C LEU A 159 -7.78 15.58 9.84
N ASP A 160 -8.13 16.53 8.98
CA ASP A 160 -8.98 17.68 9.38
C ASP A 160 -10.37 17.23 9.84
N THR A 161 -10.92 16.18 9.23
CA THR A 161 -12.19 15.58 9.68
C THR A 161 -12.07 14.97 11.07
N GLU A 162 -10.96 14.25 11.36
CA GLU A 162 -10.72 13.72 12.71
C GLU A 162 -10.56 14.84 13.74
N ILE A 163 -9.82 15.91 13.41
CA ILE A 163 -9.68 17.09 14.27
C ILE A 163 -11.05 17.70 14.58
N LYS A 164 -11.89 17.87 13.56
CA LYS A 164 -13.26 18.38 13.74
C LYS A 164 -14.09 17.47 14.64
N ASN A 165 -14.05 16.15 14.38
CA ASN A 165 -14.78 15.16 15.20
C ASN A 165 -14.33 15.20 16.65
N ALA A 166 -13.03 15.28 16.93
CA ALA A 166 -12.51 15.38 18.29
C ALA A 166 -13.00 16.65 18.99
N ASN A 167 -12.96 17.81 18.33
CA ASN A 167 -13.45 19.08 18.86
C ASN A 167 -14.97 19.07 19.13
N GLU A 168 -15.72 18.26 18.39
CA GLU A 168 -17.18 18.07 18.58
C GLU A 168 -17.51 16.94 19.57
N GLY A 169 -16.52 16.34 20.23
CA GLY A 169 -16.71 15.23 21.18
C GLY A 169 -17.14 13.91 20.55
N LYS A 170 -16.98 13.77 19.23
CA LYS A 170 -17.24 12.54 18.47
C LYS A 170 -16.04 11.62 18.50
N GLU A 171 -16.27 10.35 18.14
CA GLU A 171 -15.18 9.39 17.96
C GLU A 171 -14.17 9.87 16.91
N ALA A 172 -12.89 10.00 17.33
CA ALA A 172 -11.81 10.51 16.51
C ALA A 172 -10.49 9.81 16.82
N TRP A 173 -10.02 9.00 15.88
CA TRP A 173 -8.74 8.32 15.98
C TRP A 173 -8.19 7.99 14.60
N VAL A 174 -6.87 7.79 14.54
CA VAL A 174 -6.16 7.32 13.36
C VAL A 174 -5.30 6.14 13.75
N LYS A 175 -5.38 5.06 12.99
CA LYS A 175 -4.48 3.90 13.13
C LYS A 175 -3.76 3.68 11.81
N MET A 176 -2.46 3.50 11.86
CA MET A 176 -1.69 3.29 10.64
C MET A 176 -0.54 2.33 10.82
N LYS A 177 -0.25 1.60 9.75
CA LYS A 177 1.01 0.90 9.56
C LYS A 177 1.67 1.48 8.33
N ILE A 178 2.93 1.89 8.45
CA ILE A 178 3.64 2.61 7.40
C ILE A 178 5.14 2.36 7.51
N ASN A 179 5.91 2.53 6.45
CA ASN A 179 7.35 2.34 6.56
C ASN A 179 8.10 3.60 6.98
N HIS A 180 7.70 4.77 6.46
CA HIS A 180 8.38 6.04 6.73
C HIS A 180 7.39 7.21 6.84
N ILE A 181 7.68 8.13 7.78
CA ILE A 181 6.97 9.40 7.94
C ILE A 181 8.01 10.51 8.02
N THR A 182 8.19 11.29 6.95
CA THR A 182 9.16 12.40 6.87
C THR A 182 8.64 13.63 6.13
N ASP A 183 7.39 13.59 5.63
CA ASP A 183 6.77 14.76 5.01
C ASP A 183 6.34 15.76 6.09
N THR A 184 6.82 16.98 6.01
CA THR A 184 6.62 18.02 7.02
C THR A 184 5.16 18.38 7.23
N ASP A 185 4.36 18.47 6.16
CA ASP A 185 2.94 18.82 6.28
C ASP A 185 2.16 17.70 6.97
N MET A 186 2.49 16.43 6.67
CA MET A 186 1.88 15.27 7.30
C MET A 186 2.23 15.21 8.80
N VAL A 187 3.50 15.42 9.16
CA VAL A 187 3.96 15.47 10.56
C VAL A 187 3.27 16.61 11.31
N THR A 188 3.24 17.80 10.73
CA THR A 188 2.58 18.97 11.33
C THR A 188 1.08 18.70 11.55
N LYS A 189 0.41 18.06 10.58
CA LYS A 189 -1.01 17.73 10.68
C LYS A 189 -1.28 16.68 11.77
N LEU A 190 -0.40 15.69 11.96
CA LEU A 190 -0.50 14.72 13.06
C LEU A 190 -0.35 15.39 14.42
N TYR A 191 0.56 16.36 14.57
CA TYR A 191 0.66 17.16 15.80
C TYR A 191 -0.60 17.98 16.06
N GLN A 192 -1.17 18.61 15.03
CA GLN A 192 -2.44 19.32 15.14
C GLN A 192 -3.58 18.39 15.58
N ALA A 193 -3.66 17.19 15.00
CA ALA A 193 -4.65 16.19 15.36
C ALA A 193 -4.49 15.72 16.82
N SER A 194 -3.25 15.44 17.26
CA SER A 194 -2.98 15.07 18.64
C SER A 194 -3.39 16.18 19.63
N LYS A 195 -3.07 17.44 19.33
CA LYS A 195 -3.49 18.59 20.16
C LYS A 195 -5.01 18.71 20.27
N ALA A 196 -5.74 18.35 19.25
CA ALA A 196 -7.21 18.35 19.24
C ALA A 196 -7.81 17.14 19.99
N GLY A 197 -6.99 16.21 20.48
CA GLY A 197 -7.44 15.02 21.21
C GLY A 197 -7.62 13.75 20.36
N VAL A 198 -7.28 13.78 19.07
CA VAL A 198 -7.32 12.61 18.21
C VAL A 198 -6.30 11.57 18.70
N LYS A 199 -6.73 10.34 18.95
CA LYS A 199 -5.85 9.23 19.33
C LYS A 199 -5.19 8.64 18.07
N ILE A 200 -3.85 8.52 18.09
CA ILE A 200 -3.08 8.12 16.92
C ILE A 200 -2.16 6.97 17.30
N ASP A 201 -2.36 5.80 16.66
CA ASP A 201 -1.53 4.61 16.80
C ASP A 201 -0.77 4.36 15.49
N ILE A 202 0.55 4.21 15.58
CA ILE A 202 1.44 4.05 14.42
C ILE A 202 2.33 2.83 14.60
N VAL A 203 2.29 1.90 13.65
CA VAL A 203 3.33 0.86 13.48
C VAL A 203 4.25 1.29 12.35
N ILE A 204 5.56 1.39 12.63
CA ILE A 204 6.56 1.88 11.68
C ILE A 204 7.78 0.95 11.65
N ARG A 205 8.60 0.99 10.60
CA ARG A 205 9.87 0.24 10.56
C ARG A 205 11.10 1.06 10.17
N GLY A 206 10.92 2.29 9.74
CA GLY A 206 11.99 3.12 9.19
C GLY A 206 11.98 4.54 9.71
N ASN A 207 12.36 5.49 8.87
CA ASN A 207 12.53 6.88 9.27
C ASN A 207 11.22 7.51 9.74
N CYS A 208 11.26 8.06 10.95
CA CYS A 208 10.16 8.80 11.56
C CYS A 208 10.66 10.17 12.00
N SER A 209 10.18 11.23 11.35
CA SER A 209 10.45 12.62 11.77
C SER A 209 9.43 13.13 12.78
N LEU A 210 8.42 12.30 13.10
CA LEU A 210 7.46 12.55 14.16
C LEU A 210 8.08 12.14 15.51
N VAL A 211 7.91 12.95 16.54
CA VAL A 211 8.30 12.63 17.91
C VAL A 211 7.04 12.46 18.75
N PRO A 212 6.64 11.22 19.09
CA PRO A 212 5.49 10.93 19.95
C PRO A 212 5.77 11.28 21.42
N GLY A 213 4.70 11.42 22.22
CA GLY A 213 4.79 11.55 23.68
C GLY A 213 5.25 12.90 24.22
N ILE A 214 5.35 13.94 23.39
CA ILE A 214 5.67 15.30 23.86
C ILE A 214 4.40 15.93 24.45
N ALA A 215 4.48 16.31 25.74
CA ALA A 215 3.37 16.94 26.46
C ALA A 215 2.80 18.15 25.71
N LYS A 216 1.47 18.21 25.58
CA LYS A 216 0.71 19.26 24.89
C LYS A 216 0.98 19.37 23.38
N LEU A 217 1.74 18.43 22.79
CA LEU A 217 2.03 18.40 21.37
C LEU A 217 1.65 17.06 20.74
N SER A 218 2.19 15.96 21.26
CA SER A 218 2.02 14.62 20.70
C SER A 218 1.73 13.54 21.75
N ASP A 219 1.19 13.92 22.89
CA ASP A 219 0.78 13.05 23.99
C ASP A 219 -0.35 12.06 23.64
N ASN A 220 -1.09 12.32 22.57
CA ASN A 220 -2.08 11.40 22.00
C ASN A 220 -1.53 10.53 20.86
N ILE A 221 -0.23 10.56 20.59
CA ILE A 221 0.41 9.73 19.56
C ILE A 221 1.23 8.63 20.22
N ARG A 222 0.96 7.39 19.84
CA ARG A 222 1.80 6.24 20.17
C ARG A 222 2.41 5.69 18.88
N CYS A 223 3.68 5.38 18.90
CA CYS A 223 4.39 4.85 17.74
C CYS A 223 5.28 3.68 18.17
N VAL A 224 5.14 2.55 17.49
CA VAL A 224 5.92 1.34 17.73
C VAL A 224 6.70 0.99 16.48
N GLY A 225 8.01 0.86 16.63
CA GLY A 225 8.93 0.44 15.57
C GLY A 225 9.15 -1.07 15.61
N ILE A 226 8.91 -1.78 14.50
CA ILE A 226 9.09 -3.24 14.44
C ILE A 226 10.14 -3.59 13.39
N ILE A 227 11.15 -4.36 13.84
CA ILE A 227 12.13 -5.04 12.98
C ILE A 227 12.18 -6.48 13.44
N ASP A 228 11.72 -7.40 12.59
CA ASP A 228 11.59 -8.81 12.92
C ASP A 228 11.98 -9.70 11.73
N ARG A 229 11.63 -10.97 11.78
CA ARG A 229 11.93 -12.01 10.78
C ARG A 229 11.51 -11.63 9.38
N TYR A 230 10.30 -11.10 9.23
CA TYR A 230 9.78 -10.58 7.98
C TYR A 230 9.89 -9.07 7.94
N LEU A 231 10.18 -8.52 6.75
CA LEU A 231 10.21 -7.08 6.57
C LEU A 231 8.79 -6.52 6.66
N GLU A 232 8.54 -5.68 7.64
CA GLU A 232 7.29 -4.93 7.75
C GLU A 232 7.16 -3.97 6.56
N HIS A 233 6.26 -4.29 5.62
CA HIS A 233 6.23 -3.57 4.34
C HIS A 233 4.84 -3.07 3.94
N SER A 234 3.78 -3.66 4.44
CA SER A 234 2.42 -3.19 4.16
C SER A 234 2.18 -1.75 4.64
N ARG A 235 1.34 -1.01 3.90
CA ARG A 235 0.86 0.30 4.30
C ARG A 235 -0.65 0.20 4.48
N ILE A 236 -1.10 0.56 5.67
CA ILE A 236 -2.49 0.52 6.08
C ILE A 236 -2.80 1.86 6.73
N LEU A 237 -3.88 2.52 6.33
CA LEU A 237 -4.37 3.74 6.96
C LEU A 237 -5.84 3.54 7.34
N ILE A 238 -6.18 3.84 8.59
CA ILE A 238 -7.54 3.74 9.11
C ILE A 238 -7.88 5.05 9.84
N PHE A 239 -9.02 5.63 9.49
CA PHE A 239 -9.56 6.85 10.11
C PHE A 239 -10.91 6.53 10.73
N ALA A 240 -11.17 6.98 11.96
CA ALA A 240 -12.44 6.76 12.67
C ALA A 240 -13.65 7.36 11.95
N ASN A 241 -13.47 8.52 11.34
CA ASN A 241 -14.49 9.22 10.55
C ASN A 241 -15.84 9.32 11.29
N GLY A 242 -15.77 9.64 12.61
CA GLY A 242 -16.96 9.82 13.45
C GLY A 242 -17.82 8.57 13.60
N GLY A 243 -17.20 7.38 13.75
CA GLY A 243 -17.88 6.10 13.92
C GLY A 243 -18.24 5.36 12.62
N LYS A 244 -17.77 5.86 11.47
CA LYS A 244 -17.87 5.17 10.16
C LYS A 244 -16.48 5.00 9.56
N PRO A 245 -15.67 4.09 10.09
CA PRO A 245 -14.24 4.04 9.81
C PRO A 245 -13.95 3.80 8.32
N ARG A 246 -12.87 4.43 7.85
CA ARG A 246 -12.40 4.34 6.48
C ARG A 246 -11.04 3.67 6.45
N TYR A 247 -10.93 2.60 5.71
CA TYR A 247 -9.74 1.77 5.58
C TYR A 247 -9.11 1.91 4.21
N PHE A 248 -7.78 2.00 4.16
CA PHE A 248 -7.02 2.07 2.92
C PHE A 248 -5.77 1.22 3.01
N ILE A 249 -5.40 0.57 1.89
CA ILE A 249 -4.11 -0.10 1.69
C ILE A 249 -3.47 0.38 0.41
N GLY A 250 -2.15 0.30 0.30
CA GLY A 250 -1.44 0.58 -0.95
C GLY A 250 0.06 0.80 -0.82
N SER A 251 0.61 1.60 -1.72
CA SER A 251 2.06 1.65 -1.94
C SER A 251 2.79 2.82 -1.29
N ALA A 252 2.06 3.85 -0.82
CA ALA A 252 2.65 5.12 -0.40
C ALA A 252 3.12 5.15 1.05
N ASP A 253 4.35 5.58 1.27
CA ASP A 253 4.81 6.10 2.54
C ASP A 253 4.55 7.62 2.62
N TRP A 254 4.61 8.20 3.80
CA TRP A 254 4.46 9.64 4.00
C TRP A 254 5.81 10.36 3.94
N MET A 255 6.43 10.26 2.76
CA MET A 255 7.66 10.98 2.41
C MET A 255 7.39 11.92 1.22
N PRO A 256 8.08 13.07 1.11
CA PRO A 256 7.89 14.01 -0.02
C PRO A 256 7.95 13.30 -1.38
N ARG A 257 8.94 12.41 -1.57
CA ARG A 257 9.09 11.64 -2.82
C ARG A 257 7.88 10.77 -3.18
N ASN A 258 7.20 10.17 -2.17
CA ASN A 258 6.02 9.33 -2.40
C ASN A 258 4.79 10.17 -2.74
N LEU A 259 4.67 11.34 -2.10
CA LEU A 259 3.49 12.20 -2.20
C LEU A 259 3.54 13.18 -3.38
N ILE A 260 4.73 13.42 -3.98
CA ILE A 260 4.95 14.45 -5.01
C ILE A 260 5.61 13.88 -6.27
N ASN A 261 6.62 13.00 -6.15
CA ASN A 261 7.47 12.58 -7.27
C ASN A 261 7.25 11.12 -7.70
N ARG A 262 6.21 10.44 -7.17
CA ARG A 262 5.90 9.06 -7.50
C ARG A 262 4.43 8.88 -7.83
N ILE A 263 4.16 7.95 -8.73
CA ILE A 263 2.82 7.43 -8.93
C ILE A 263 2.61 6.32 -7.90
N GLU A 264 1.84 6.67 -6.86
CA GLU A 264 1.42 5.80 -5.76
C GLU A 264 -0.09 5.69 -5.74
N VAL A 265 -0.59 4.58 -5.26
CA VAL A 265 -2.04 4.34 -5.11
C VAL A 265 -2.34 3.78 -3.73
N LEU A 266 -3.34 4.36 -3.08
CA LEU A 266 -4.04 3.76 -1.95
C LEU A 266 -5.48 3.48 -2.35
N THR A 267 -5.97 2.29 -2.10
CA THR A 267 -7.33 1.85 -2.38
C THR A 267 -8.15 1.73 -1.10
N PRO A 268 -9.41 2.17 -1.09
CA PRO A 268 -10.29 1.90 0.03
C PRO A 268 -10.62 0.40 0.12
N VAL A 269 -10.79 -0.09 1.35
CA VAL A 269 -11.23 -1.46 1.66
C VAL A 269 -12.62 -1.38 2.27
N TYR A 270 -13.59 -2.03 1.63
CA TYR A 270 -15.01 -1.97 2.01
C TYR A 270 -15.54 -3.27 2.64
N ASP A 271 -14.83 -4.35 2.45
CA ASP A 271 -15.16 -5.65 3.01
C ASP A 271 -14.83 -5.68 4.51
N GLU A 272 -15.80 -6.08 5.33
CA GLU A 272 -15.70 -6.02 6.79
C GLU A 272 -14.68 -7.02 7.34
N ASP A 273 -14.58 -8.21 6.76
CA ASP A 273 -13.60 -9.23 7.17
C ASP A 273 -12.18 -8.76 6.86
N MET A 274 -11.98 -8.17 5.68
CA MET A 274 -10.70 -7.55 5.33
C MET A 274 -10.37 -6.36 6.23
N GLN A 275 -11.35 -5.54 6.61
CA GLN A 275 -11.17 -4.43 7.55
C GLN A 275 -10.74 -4.93 8.94
N ALA A 276 -11.38 -6.00 9.43
CA ALA A 276 -11.03 -6.62 10.70
C ALA A 276 -9.59 -7.15 10.70
N ASP A 277 -9.15 -7.78 9.61
CA ASP A 277 -7.77 -8.27 9.46
C ASP A 277 -6.73 -7.13 9.45
N LEU A 278 -7.02 -6.04 8.73
CA LEU A 278 -6.15 -4.85 8.71
C LEU A 278 -6.03 -4.21 10.10
N LEU A 279 -7.13 -4.13 10.84
CA LEU A 279 -7.16 -3.60 12.20
C LEU A 279 -6.39 -4.52 13.16
N ARG A 280 -6.56 -5.85 13.04
CA ARG A 280 -5.80 -6.87 13.79
C ARG A 280 -4.30 -6.70 13.57
N THR A 281 -3.86 -6.55 12.32
CA THR A 281 -2.43 -6.35 11.97
C THR A 281 -1.83 -5.14 12.68
N ILE A 282 -2.51 -4.01 12.71
CA ILE A 282 -2.03 -2.83 13.45
C ILE A 282 -2.07 -3.08 14.96
N SER A 283 -3.16 -3.65 15.47
CA SER A 283 -3.34 -3.89 16.91
C SER A 283 -2.29 -4.85 17.47
N TYR A 284 -1.93 -5.89 16.71
CA TYR A 284 -0.86 -6.83 17.08
C TYR A 284 0.50 -6.13 17.06
N GLY A 285 0.79 -5.33 16.03
CA GLY A 285 2.02 -4.55 15.97
C GLY A 285 2.18 -3.58 17.14
N MET A 286 1.09 -2.92 17.58
CA MET A 286 1.11 -2.01 18.73
C MET A 286 1.31 -2.72 20.08
N ARG A 287 1.12 -4.03 20.14
CA ARG A 287 1.27 -4.89 21.32
C ARG A 287 2.54 -5.73 21.30
N ASP A 288 3.38 -5.60 20.28
CA ASP A 288 4.60 -6.43 20.14
C ASP A 288 5.61 -6.07 21.24
N THR A 289 5.73 -6.93 22.24
CA THR A 289 6.67 -6.77 23.36
C THR A 289 8.03 -7.41 23.09
N MET A 290 8.14 -8.26 22.06
CA MET A 290 9.35 -9.01 21.76
C MET A 290 10.29 -8.25 20.81
N ASN A 291 9.74 -7.58 19.80
CA ASN A 291 10.47 -6.84 18.77
C ASN A 291 9.99 -5.38 18.59
N GLY A 292 8.87 -5.02 19.23
CA GLY A 292 8.31 -3.68 19.20
C GLY A 292 9.10 -2.71 20.09
N ARG A 293 9.64 -1.66 19.49
CA ARG A 293 10.35 -0.59 20.21
C ARG A 293 9.51 0.68 20.24
N VAL A 294 9.42 1.29 21.39
CA VAL A 294 8.74 2.58 21.54
C VAL A 294 9.53 3.64 20.78
N VAL A 295 8.88 4.31 19.85
CA VAL A 295 9.46 5.48 19.15
C VAL A 295 9.11 6.72 19.95
N ASP A 296 10.08 7.26 20.67
CA ASP A 296 9.91 8.36 21.65
C ASP A 296 10.81 9.59 21.38
N GLY A 297 11.56 9.57 20.29
CA GLY A 297 12.58 10.59 19.99
C GLY A 297 13.87 10.49 20.81
N LYS A 298 13.97 9.52 21.73
CA LYS A 298 15.15 9.28 22.59
C LYS A 298 16.05 8.15 22.10
N GLY A 299 15.75 7.61 20.93
CA GLY A 299 16.56 6.58 20.28
C GLY A 299 15.92 5.18 20.24
N GLY A 300 14.66 5.04 20.63
CA GLY A 300 13.90 3.78 20.49
C GLY A 300 14.54 2.59 21.22
N LYS A 301 15.07 2.80 22.41
CA LYS A 301 15.75 1.76 23.20
C LYS A 301 14.79 0.91 24.03
N GLU A 302 13.61 1.47 24.34
CA GLU A 302 12.62 0.82 25.18
C GLU A 302 11.73 -0.09 24.33
N PHE A 303 11.48 -1.30 24.84
CA PHE A 303 10.49 -2.20 24.26
C PHE A 303 9.09 -1.85 24.75
N VAL A 304 8.08 -2.25 23.99
CA VAL A 304 6.70 -2.18 24.47
C VAL A 304 6.57 -3.09 25.69
N GLU A 305 5.98 -2.58 26.77
CA GLU A 305 5.76 -3.32 27.99
C GLU A 305 4.50 -4.21 27.89
N GLY A 306 4.54 -5.38 28.54
CA GLY A 306 3.41 -6.32 28.61
C GLY A 306 3.86 -7.77 28.66
N GLU A 307 2.89 -8.68 28.62
CA GLU A 307 3.14 -10.11 28.47
C GLU A 307 3.82 -10.40 27.14
N PRO A 308 4.66 -11.47 27.05
CA PRO A 308 5.37 -11.82 25.84
C PRO A 308 4.43 -11.98 24.63
N PHE A 309 4.60 -11.13 23.64
CA PHE A 309 3.77 -11.10 22.44
C PHE A 309 4.61 -10.70 21.22
N ARG A 310 4.73 -11.60 20.23
CA ARG A 310 5.45 -11.36 18.98
C ARG A 310 4.46 -11.26 17.83
N SER A 311 4.23 -10.07 17.35
CA SER A 311 3.15 -9.76 16.40
C SER A 311 3.15 -10.62 15.14
N GLN A 312 4.31 -10.92 14.55
CA GLN A 312 4.41 -11.73 13.34
C GLN A 312 4.05 -13.20 13.60
N GLU A 313 4.41 -13.74 14.74
CA GLU A 313 4.06 -15.13 15.10
C GLU A 313 2.58 -15.27 15.46
N GLU A 314 2.04 -14.32 16.20
CA GLU A 314 0.63 -14.33 16.56
C GLU A 314 -0.29 -14.11 15.35
N LEU A 315 0.10 -13.25 14.39
CA LEU A 315 -0.61 -13.14 13.11
C LEU A 315 -0.55 -14.45 12.32
N TYR A 316 0.60 -15.10 12.28
CA TYR A 316 0.74 -16.39 11.59
C TYR A 316 -0.17 -17.46 12.21
N LYS A 317 -0.20 -17.57 13.55
CA LYS A 317 -1.09 -18.50 14.25
C LYS A 317 -2.57 -18.23 13.93
N ALA A 318 -2.99 -16.96 14.00
CA ALA A 318 -4.35 -16.56 13.68
C ALA A 318 -4.75 -16.95 12.24
N TYR A 319 -3.86 -16.77 11.27
CA TYR A 319 -4.14 -17.18 9.88
C TYR A 319 -4.18 -18.71 9.70
N CYS A 320 -3.38 -19.48 10.45
CA CYS A 320 -3.46 -20.94 10.43
C CYS A 320 -4.78 -21.44 11.00
N GLU A 321 -5.21 -20.90 12.14
CA GLU A 321 -6.48 -21.23 12.77
C GLU A 321 -7.70 -20.93 11.85
N GLU A 322 -7.66 -19.77 11.14
CA GLU A 322 -8.72 -19.42 10.17
C GLU A 322 -8.75 -20.35 8.96
N GLN A 323 -7.61 -20.92 8.55
CA GLN A 323 -7.59 -21.92 7.46
C GLN A 323 -8.18 -23.25 7.89
N GLU A 324 -7.85 -23.73 9.08
CA GLU A 324 -8.38 -24.99 9.64
C GLU A 324 -9.91 -24.94 9.81
N VAL A 325 -10.48 -23.77 10.10
CA VAL A 325 -11.95 -23.60 10.24
C VAL A 325 -12.65 -23.61 8.87
N ASN A 326 -11.95 -23.28 7.79
CA ASN A 326 -12.50 -23.17 6.44
C ASN A 326 -12.27 -24.42 5.56
N GLU A 327 -11.54 -25.43 6.05
CA GLU A 327 -11.40 -26.77 5.46
C GLU A 327 -12.41 -27.75 6.05
#